data_a35600361d4e9e767a1bab1707a8611a
#
_entry.id   a35600361d4e9e767a1bab1707a8611a
#
_cell.length_a   1.000
_cell.length_b   1.000
_cell.length_c   1.000
_cell.angle_alpha   90.00
_cell.angle_beta   90.00
_cell.angle_gamma   90.00
#
_symmetry.space_group_name_H-M   'P 1'
#
loop_
_entity.id
_entity.type
_entity.pdbx_description
1 polymer ?
#
loop_
_entity_poly.entity_id
_entity_poly.type
_entity_poly.pdbx_seq_one_letter_code
_entity_poly.pdbx_strand_id
1 'polypeptide(L)'
;MIYITGDTHGDFARFSAKRLRRAGMELTQEDYIIICGEFGLCWAKDKTFEYHCKNFAEKPYTILWVQGNHENYDMIGEYPLEEWHGGKVRHIIRDKVILLERGQVFEIEGKSFFAFGGASSHDIQGGILDRQTVDFAEQKRRADRAHLPYRILQESWWPQELPTEGELQEGLRNLERYHYEVDYVVTHCCGSSLQEQLNAGTGRSCAADLLTDYLEILEQKLHYKHWYFGHYHRDCQPDERHTLVYYAILPLEQKESAAAVQLQYFQT
;
A
#
# COMPACT_ATOMS: atom_id res chain seq x y z
N MET A 1 3.35 0.88 19.78
CA MET A 1 2.68 -0.28 19.10
C MET A 1 2.52 -0.01 17.62
N ILE A 2 2.47 -1.07 16.81
CA ILE A 2 2.30 -0.95 15.34
C ILE A 2 0.95 -1.54 14.95
N TYR A 3 0.23 -0.83 14.08
CA TYR A 3 -1.05 -1.24 13.49
C TYR A 3 -0.92 -1.30 11.97
N ILE A 4 -1.69 -2.17 11.32
CA ILE A 4 -1.71 -2.34 9.87
C ILE A 4 -3.13 -2.07 9.36
N THR A 5 -3.25 -1.38 8.23
CA THR A 5 -4.52 -1.17 7.51
C THR A 5 -4.26 -1.16 6.01
N GLY A 6 -5.33 -1.27 5.22
CA GLY A 6 -5.25 -1.23 3.76
C GLY A 6 -5.63 0.13 3.17
N ASP A 7 -5.97 0.07 1.92
CA ASP A 7 -6.25 1.17 1.01
C ASP A 7 -7.24 2.19 1.59
N THR A 8 -6.86 3.45 1.61
CA THR A 8 -7.73 4.53 2.11
C THR A 8 -8.38 5.35 1.00
N HIS A 9 -7.78 5.40 -0.17
CA HIS A 9 -8.26 6.21 -1.31
C HIS A 9 -8.64 7.65 -0.92
N GLY A 10 -7.91 8.25 0.04
CA GLY A 10 -8.21 9.59 0.55
C GLY A 10 -9.39 9.66 1.54
N ASP A 11 -10.06 8.54 1.87
CA ASP A 11 -11.01 8.49 2.99
C ASP A 11 -10.27 8.22 4.31
N PHE A 12 -9.97 9.30 5.01
CA PHE A 12 -9.27 9.26 6.29
C PHE A 12 -10.20 9.18 7.51
N ALA A 13 -11.49 8.95 7.31
CA ALA A 13 -12.46 8.91 8.41
C ALA A 13 -12.12 7.80 9.44
N ARG A 14 -11.49 6.69 8.99
CA ARG A 14 -11.04 5.61 9.89
C ARG A 14 -10.02 6.08 10.93
N PHE A 15 -9.23 7.11 10.64
CA PHE A 15 -8.21 7.69 11.52
C PHE A 15 -8.75 8.79 12.46
N SER A 16 -10.08 9.02 12.48
CA SER A 16 -10.65 9.98 13.41
C SER A 16 -10.55 9.47 14.85
N ALA A 17 -10.23 10.36 15.80
CA ALA A 17 -10.11 10.01 17.22
C ALA A 17 -11.37 9.31 17.78
N LYS A 18 -12.56 9.66 17.22
CA LYS A 18 -13.83 9.02 17.60
C LYS A 18 -13.88 7.55 17.18
N ARG A 19 -13.44 7.22 15.91
CA ARG A 19 -13.47 5.83 15.41
C ARG A 19 -12.39 4.99 16.09
N LEU A 20 -11.18 5.52 16.25
CA LEU A 20 -10.09 4.82 16.94
C LEU A 20 -10.49 4.48 18.39
N ARG A 21 -11.02 5.45 19.16
CA ARG A 21 -11.51 5.17 20.53
C ARG A 21 -12.65 4.15 20.58
N ARG A 22 -13.58 4.16 19.61
CA ARG A 22 -14.64 3.14 19.53
C ARG A 22 -14.09 1.74 19.27
N ALA A 23 -12.97 1.64 18.57
CA ALA A 23 -12.23 0.40 18.34
C ALA A 23 -11.28 0.05 19.50
N GLY A 24 -11.32 0.78 20.60
CA GLY A 24 -10.46 0.54 21.78
C GLY A 24 -9.01 0.95 21.57
N MET A 25 -8.73 1.79 20.56
CA MET A 25 -7.38 2.25 20.25
C MET A 25 -7.14 3.65 20.82
N GLU A 26 -6.21 3.76 21.75
CA GLU A 26 -5.68 5.02 22.28
C GLU A 26 -4.22 5.14 21.86
N LEU A 27 -4.03 5.77 20.69
CA LEU A 27 -2.71 5.88 20.05
C LEU A 27 -1.92 7.06 20.64
N THR A 28 -0.61 6.88 20.74
CA THR A 28 0.38 7.82 21.29
C THR A 28 1.44 8.18 20.25
N GLN A 29 2.41 9.01 20.64
CA GLN A 29 3.53 9.40 19.76
C GLN A 29 4.48 8.24 19.41
N GLU A 30 4.44 7.16 20.16
CA GLU A 30 5.24 5.95 19.95
C GLU A 30 4.53 4.94 19.04
N ASP A 31 3.29 5.25 18.61
CA ASP A 31 2.50 4.31 17.82
C ASP A 31 2.59 4.63 16.33
N TYR A 32 2.55 3.57 15.52
CA TYR A 32 2.58 3.63 14.07
C TYR A 32 1.33 2.96 13.50
N ILE A 33 0.82 3.55 12.41
CA ILE A 33 -0.14 2.87 11.53
C ILE A 33 0.52 2.72 10.17
N ILE A 34 0.69 1.49 9.69
CA ILE A 34 1.23 1.19 8.36
C ILE A 34 0.06 0.93 7.41
N ILE A 35 0.04 1.63 6.28
CA ILE A 35 -0.98 1.49 5.23
C ILE A 35 -0.39 0.71 4.06
N CYS A 36 -1.05 -0.38 3.67
CA CYS A 36 -0.63 -1.26 2.60
C CYS A 36 -0.98 -0.73 1.20
N GLY A 37 -0.68 0.55 0.92
CA GLY A 37 -0.88 1.21 -0.36
C GLY A 37 -2.11 2.09 -0.43
N GLU A 38 -2.22 2.83 -1.52
CA GLU A 38 -3.34 3.71 -1.88
C GLU A 38 -3.78 4.65 -0.75
N PHE A 39 -2.79 5.33 -0.15
CA PHE A 39 -3.08 6.29 0.90
C PHE A 39 -3.95 7.45 0.39
N GLY A 40 -3.66 7.94 -0.82
CA GLY A 40 -4.45 8.96 -1.49
C GLY A 40 -4.30 10.36 -0.90
N LEU A 41 -3.33 10.63 -0.01
CA LEU A 41 -3.03 11.97 0.49
C LEU A 41 -2.38 12.82 -0.61
N CYS A 42 -1.38 12.26 -1.28
CA CYS A 42 -0.61 12.95 -2.32
C CYS A 42 -1.28 12.81 -3.69
N TRP A 43 -2.50 13.38 -3.86
CA TRP A 43 -3.20 13.35 -5.15
C TRP A 43 -3.10 14.67 -5.91
N ALA A 44 -3.35 15.78 -5.25
CA ALA A 44 -3.24 17.12 -5.82
C ALA A 44 -2.85 18.13 -4.73
N LYS A 45 -2.01 19.12 -5.06
CA LYS A 45 -1.66 20.22 -4.15
C LYS A 45 -2.76 21.27 -4.10
N ASP A 46 -3.85 20.95 -3.41
CA ASP A 46 -5.02 21.80 -3.26
C ASP A 46 -5.37 22.06 -1.77
N LYS A 47 -6.47 22.76 -1.53
CA LYS A 47 -6.94 23.04 -0.17
C LYS A 47 -7.29 21.79 0.61
N THR A 48 -7.68 20.71 -0.07
CA THR A 48 -8.01 19.43 0.55
C THR A 48 -6.74 18.77 1.08
N PHE A 49 -5.67 18.77 0.28
CA PHE A 49 -4.35 18.34 0.70
C PHE A 49 -3.85 19.12 1.92
N GLU A 50 -3.89 20.46 1.85
CA GLU A 50 -3.48 21.32 2.96
C GLU A 50 -4.25 21.04 4.24
N TYR A 51 -5.57 20.84 4.14
CA TYR A 51 -6.43 20.49 5.26
C TYR A 51 -6.03 19.14 5.88
N HIS A 52 -5.84 18.11 5.06
CA HIS A 52 -5.44 16.80 5.55
C HIS A 52 -4.02 16.81 6.13
N CYS A 53 -3.09 17.55 5.55
CA CYS A 53 -1.76 17.72 6.12
C CYS A 53 -1.79 18.31 7.53
N LYS A 54 -2.59 19.36 7.75
CA LYS A 54 -2.78 19.92 9.11
C LYS A 54 -3.36 18.89 10.06
N ASN A 55 -4.40 18.18 9.65
CA ASN A 55 -5.00 17.14 10.46
C ASN A 55 -4.03 16.01 10.84
N PHE A 56 -3.19 15.55 9.90
CA PHE A 56 -2.22 14.50 10.18
C PHE A 56 -1.05 15.01 11.05
N ALA A 57 -0.62 16.26 10.88
CA ALA A 57 0.41 16.86 11.71
C ALA A 57 0.02 16.90 13.20
N GLU A 58 -1.29 17.00 13.49
CA GLU A 58 -1.84 17.04 14.86
C GLU A 58 -2.10 15.64 15.46
N LYS A 59 -1.95 14.56 14.69
CA LYS A 59 -2.17 13.20 15.21
C LYS A 59 -1.10 12.84 16.25
N PRO A 60 -1.47 12.13 17.32
CA PRO A 60 -0.50 11.67 18.31
C PRO A 60 0.37 10.49 17.85
N TYR A 61 0.18 9.97 16.65
CA TYR A 61 0.89 8.81 16.09
C TYR A 61 1.46 9.13 14.70
N THR A 62 2.29 8.23 14.18
CA THR A 62 2.89 8.35 12.84
C THR A 62 2.20 7.42 11.84
N ILE A 63 1.90 7.94 10.65
CA ILE A 63 1.46 7.15 9.50
C ILE A 63 2.68 6.78 8.67
N LEU A 64 2.82 5.50 8.39
CA LEU A 64 3.73 4.93 7.40
C LEU A 64 2.90 4.34 6.27
N TRP A 65 3.37 4.40 5.01
CA TRP A 65 2.68 3.68 3.94
C TRP A 65 3.64 3.24 2.84
N VAL A 66 3.25 2.24 2.07
CA VAL A 66 3.87 1.87 0.80
C VAL A 66 3.04 2.42 -0.36
N GLN A 67 3.62 2.63 -1.54
CA GLN A 67 2.85 3.10 -2.69
C GLN A 67 1.81 2.06 -3.12
N GLY A 68 0.63 2.54 -3.56
CA GLY A 68 -0.33 1.76 -4.35
C GLY A 68 -0.24 2.09 -5.84
N ASN A 69 -1.13 1.56 -6.65
CA ASN A 69 -1.22 1.93 -8.07
C ASN A 69 -1.97 3.27 -8.29
N HIS A 70 -2.86 3.66 -7.39
CA HIS A 70 -3.55 4.95 -7.46
C HIS A 70 -2.84 6.00 -6.61
N GLU A 71 -1.65 6.40 -7.02
CA GLU A 71 -0.85 7.44 -6.38
C GLU A 71 -0.39 8.48 -7.42
N ASN A 72 -0.29 9.75 -7.03
CA ASN A 72 0.36 10.76 -7.86
C ASN A 72 1.88 10.71 -7.65
N TYR A 73 2.55 9.88 -8.43
CA TYR A 73 3.98 9.65 -8.32
C TYR A 73 4.82 10.89 -8.63
N ASP A 74 4.33 11.80 -9.48
CA ASP A 74 5.02 13.07 -9.75
C ASP A 74 5.04 13.94 -8.49
N MET A 75 3.89 14.06 -7.79
CA MET A 75 3.80 14.81 -6.54
C MET A 75 4.64 14.17 -5.43
N ILE A 76 4.62 12.85 -5.31
CA ILE A 76 5.45 12.10 -4.33
C ILE A 76 6.94 12.33 -4.64
N GLY A 77 7.32 12.33 -5.91
CA GLY A 77 8.71 12.52 -6.35
C GLY A 77 9.31 13.89 -5.98
N GLU A 78 8.49 14.89 -5.66
CA GLU A 78 8.98 16.20 -5.22
C GLU A 78 9.58 16.19 -3.80
N TYR A 79 9.22 15.19 -2.98
CA TYR A 79 9.77 15.06 -1.63
C TYR A 79 11.14 14.40 -1.67
N PRO A 80 12.13 14.91 -0.93
CA PRO A 80 13.47 14.35 -0.93
C PRO A 80 13.51 12.95 -0.35
N LEU A 81 14.41 12.11 -0.88
CA LEU A 81 14.77 10.84 -0.27
C LEU A 81 15.63 11.09 0.97
N GLU A 82 15.29 10.45 2.06
CA GLU A 82 16.01 10.55 3.34
C GLU A 82 16.20 9.15 3.93
N GLU A 83 17.21 8.98 4.77
CA GLU A 83 17.41 7.76 5.54
C GLU A 83 16.59 7.80 6.82
N TRP A 84 15.87 6.71 7.10
CA TRP A 84 15.06 6.57 8.30
C TRP A 84 14.97 5.09 8.70
N HIS A 85 15.33 4.76 9.93
CA HIS A 85 15.25 3.40 10.47
C HIS A 85 15.87 2.29 9.59
N GLY A 86 16.98 2.59 8.90
CA GLY A 86 17.73 1.64 8.08
C GLY A 86 17.32 1.59 6.61
N GLY A 87 16.26 2.27 6.21
CA GLY A 87 15.81 2.33 4.82
C GLY A 87 15.54 3.75 4.33
N LYS A 88 15.29 3.89 3.03
CA LYS A 88 14.97 5.16 2.38
C LYS A 88 13.49 5.47 2.48
N VAL A 89 13.17 6.73 2.76
CA VAL A 89 11.81 7.22 2.92
C VAL A 89 11.62 8.59 2.27
N ARG A 90 10.35 9.03 2.14
CA ARG A 90 9.99 10.43 1.92
C ARG A 90 9.08 10.91 3.02
N HIS A 91 9.45 11.99 3.68
CA HIS A 91 8.61 12.67 4.66
C HIS A 91 7.64 13.62 3.95
N ILE A 92 6.38 13.23 3.78
CA ILE A 92 5.34 14.14 3.28
C ILE A 92 5.00 15.17 4.35
N ILE A 93 4.91 14.71 5.59
CA ILE A 93 4.84 15.56 6.77
C ILE A 93 5.92 15.04 7.72
N ARG A 94 6.87 15.91 8.07
CA ARG A 94 8.01 15.54 8.91
C ARG A 94 7.57 14.76 10.15
N ASP A 95 8.09 13.55 10.30
CA ASP A 95 7.88 12.63 11.43
C ASP A 95 6.40 12.23 11.70
N LYS A 96 5.49 12.52 10.75
CA LYS A 96 4.07 12.24 10.88
C LYS A 96 3.48 11.42 9.74
N VAL A 97 3.88 11.69 8.51
CA VAL A 97 3.44 10.94 7.34
C VAL A 97 4.64 10.62 6.48
N ILE A 98 5.01 9.35 6.46
CA ILE A 98 6.27 8.86 5.92
C ILE A 98 5.99 7.77 4.89
N LEU A 99 6.44 7.98 3.67
CA LEU A 99 6.45 6.95 2.63
C LEU A 99 7.66 6.05 2.81
N LEU A 100 7.41 4.76 2.90
CA LEU A 100 8.43 3.72 2.87
C LEU A 100 8.75 3.39 1.40
N GLU A 101 9.96 3.66 0.96
CA GLU A 101 10.36 3.38 -0.42
C GLU A 101 10.43 1.88 -0.70
N ARG A 102 10.30 1.52 -1.98
CA ARG A 102 10.33 0.13 -2.43
C ARG A 102 11.66 -0.55 -2.15
N GLY A 103 11.58 -1.81 -1.76
CA GLY A 103 12.75 -2.67 -1.59
C GLY A 103 13.62 -2.32 -0.38
N GLN A 104 13.10 -1.53 0.55
CA GLN A 104 13.82 -1.17 1.77
C GLN A 104 13.46 -2.10 2.93
N VAL A 105 14.41 -2.26 3.86
CA VAL A 105 14.18 -2.92 5.14
C VAL A 105 14.29 -1.89 6.25
N PHE A 106 13.29 -1.86 7.13
CA PHE A 106 13.19 -0.91 8.24
C PHE A 106 13.21 -1.61 9.58
N GLU A 107 13.92 -1.04 10.54
CA GLU A 107 13.93 -1.49 11.94
C GLU A 107 13.01 -0.60 12.78
N ILE A 108 11.78 -1.04 13.05
CA ILE A 108 10.76 -0.28 13.77
C ILE A 108 10.34 -1.05 15.03
N GLU A 109 10.47 -0.44 16.21
CA GLU A 109 10.11 -1.07 17.48
C GLU A 109 10.82 -2.44 17.69
N GLY A 110 12.08 -2.57 17.24
CA GLY A 110 12.86 -3.79 17.36
C GLY A 110 12.39 -4.94 16.45
N LYS A 111 11.64 -4.63 15.40
CA LYS A 111 11.17 -5.56 14.37
C LYS A 111 11.61 -5.11 12.99
N SER A 112 11.97 -6.06 12.15
CA SER A 112 12.37 -5.81 10.77
C SER A 112 11.18 -5.92 9.80
N PHE A 113 11.04 -4.91 8.93
CA PHE A 113 9.97 -4.81 7.94
C PHE A 113 10.57 -4.67 6.55
N PHE A 114 10.27 -5.60 5.66
CA PHE A 114 10.52 -5.38 4.24
C PHE A 114 9.30 -4.69 3.61
N ALA A 115 9.51 -3.55 2.97
CA ALA A 115 8.47 -2.74 2.34
C ALA A 115 8.61 -2.74 0.82
N PHE A 116 7.50 -3.03 0.10
CA PHE A 116 7.50 -2.98 -1.36
C PHE A 116 6.12 -2.60 -1.90
N GLY A 117 5.96 -1.34 -2.32
CA GLY A 117 4.69 -0.84 -2.86
C GLY A 117 4.54 -1.04 -4.37
N GLY A 118 3.34 -0.75 -4.87
CA GLY A 118 2.94 -0.83 -6.27
C GLY A 118 2.02 -2.00 -6.58
N ALA A 119 1.28 -1.88 -7.66
CA ALA A 119 0.48 -2.93 -8.30
C ALA A 119 0.08 -2.47 -9.71
N SER A 120 -0.29 -3.41 -10.59
CA SER A 120 -0.93 -3.09 -11.86
C SER A 120 -2.37 -2.61 -11.64
N SER A 121 -2.75 -1.52 -12.29
CA SER A 121 -4.14 -1.06 -12.32
C SER A 121 -5.06 -2.03 -13.05
N HIS A 122 -6.22 -2.32 -12.45
CA HIS A 122 -7.22 -3.25 -13.01
C HIS A 122 -8.32 -2.55 -13.83
N ASP A 123 -8.40 -1.24 -13.77
CA ASP A 123 -9.45 -0.43 -14.38
C ASP A 123 -8.96 0.36 -15.59
N ILE A 124 -8.25 -0.35 -16.47
CA ILE A 124 -7.63 0.15 -17.69
C ILE A 124 -8.08 -0.60 -18.96
N GLN A 125 -9.25 -1.25 -18.95
CA GLN A 125 -9.75 -1.99 -20.11
C GLN A 125 -10.03 -1.09 -21.31
N GLY A 126 -10.31 0.19 -21.07
CA GLY A 126 -10.44 1.24 -22.11
C GLY A 126 -9.12 1.87 -22.53
N GLY A 127 -8.01 1.44 -21.91
CA GLY A 127 -6.65 1.90 -22.17
C GLY A 127 -6.15 2.97 -21.20
N ILE A 128 -4.88 3.29 -21.34
CA ILE A 128 -4.22 4.44 -20.71
C ILE A 128 -4.14 5.51 -21.80
N LEU A 129 -4.90 6.58 -21.62
CA LEU A 129 -5.05 7.64 -22.62
C LEU A 129 -4.05 8.76 -22.36
N ASP A 130 -3.42 9.27 -23.40
CA ASP A 130 -2.52 10.41 -23.31
C ASP A 130 -3.19 11.65 -23.93
N ARG A 131 -3.38 12.71 -23.12
CA ARG A 131 -3.96 13.98 -23.60
C ARG A 131 -3.16 14.66 -24.70
N GLN A 132 -1.88 14.31 -24.86
CA GLN A 132 -1.01 14.91 -25.86
C GLN A 132 -1.17 14.25 -27.24
N THR A 133 -1.85 13.11 -27.33
CA THR A 133 -2.09 12.44 -28.62
C THR A 133 -3.23 13.11 -29.40
N VAL A 134 -3.10 13.14 -30.72
CA VAL A 134 -4.08 13.77 -31.62
C VAL A 134 -5.45 13.08 -31.59
N ASP A 135 -5.50 11.82 -31.21
CA ASP A 135 -6.69 10.97 -31.18
C ASP A 135 -7.27 10.77 -29.76
N PHE A 136 -6.73 11.47 -28.74
CA PHE A 136 -7.21 11.39 -27.35
C PHE A 136 -8.73 11.48 -27.22
N ALA A 137 -9.34 12.49 -27.88
CA ALA A 137 -10.79 12.69 -27.79
C ALA A 137 -11.59 11.56 -28.45
N GLU A 138 -11.03 10.90 -29.46
CA GLU A 138 -11.65 9.73 -30.10
C GLU A 138 -11.52 8.48 -29.21
N GLN A 139 -10.32 8.20 -28.70
CA GLN A 139 -10.07 7.09 -27.77
C GLN A 139 -10.99 7.20 -26.55
N LYS A 140 -11.06 8.40 -25.94
CA LYS A 140 -11.94 8.65 -24.81
C LYS A 140 -13.42 8.35 -25.14
N ARG A 141 -13.93 8.91 -26.26
CA ARG A 141 -15.30 8.64 -26.72
C ARG A 141 -15.55 7.15 -26.99
N ARG A 142 -14.56 6.42 -27.48
CA ARG A 142 -14.65 4.98 -27.71
C ARG A 142 -14.78 4.22 -26.39
N ALA A 143 -13.95 4.52 -25.39
CA ALA A 143 -14.01 3.94 -24.06
C ALA A 143 -15.36 4.26 -23.38
N ASP A 144 -15.79 5.53 -23.42
CA ASP A 144 -17.07 5.98 -22.84
C ASP A 144 -18.27 5.23 -23.45
N ARG A 145 -18.32 5.05 -24.79
CA ARG A 145 -19.40 4.32 -25.48
C ARG A 145 -19.42 2.83 -25.15
N ALA A 146 -18.23 2.24 -24.95
CA ALA A 146 -18.08 0.85 -24.58
C ALA A 146 -18.23 0.60 -23.07
N HIS A 147 -18.43 1.66 -22.27
CA HIS A 147 -18.45 1.63 -20.81
C HIS A 147 -17.22 0.92 -20.22
N LEU A 148 -16.05 1.09 -20.86
CA LEU A 148 -14.79 0.55 -20.39
C LEU A 148 -14.07 1.58 -19.51
N PRO A 149 -13.65 1.23 -18.31
CA PRO A 149 -12.84 2.09 -17.47
C PRO A 149 -11.48 2.36 -18.15
N TYR A 150 -11.04 3.60 -18.07
CA TYR A 150 -9.74 4.03 -18.59
C TYR A 150 -9.06 4.97 -17.59
N ARG A 151 -7.78 5.12 -17.73
CA ARG A 151 -6.96 6.06 -16.97
C ARG A 151 -6.29 7.06 -17.90
N ILE A 152 -5.87 8.20 -17.36
CA ILE A 152 -5.18 9.24 -18.12
C ILE A 152 -3.75 9.33 -17.61
N LEU A 153 -2.79 9.24 -18.53
CA LEU A 153 -1.36 9.31 -18.27
C LEU A 153 -1.02 10.60 -17.51
N GLN A 154 -0.28 10.49 -16.41
CA GLN A 154 0.15 11.58 -15.51
C GLN A 154 -1.01 12.41 -14.91
N GLU A 155 -2.24 11.89 -14.94
CA GLU A 155 -3.39 12.48 -14.25
C GLU A 155 -4.08 11.49 -13.30
N SER A 156 -4.24 10.26 -13.75
CA SER A 156 -4.86 9.19 -12.96
C SER A 156 -4.14 7.85 -13.13
N TRP A 157 -3.03 7.83 -13.84
CA TRP A 157 -2.16 6.69 -14.02
C TRP A 157 -0.71 7.14 -14.27
N TRP A 158 0.23 6.44 -13.68
CA TRP A 158 1.67 6.66 -13.82
C TRP A 158 2.38 5.32 -14.07
N PRO A 159 3.39 5.29 -14.97
CA PRO A 159 4.19 4.06 -15.19
C PRO A 159 4.86 3.54 -13.92
N GLN A 160 5.09 4.43 -12.96
CA GLN A 160 5.69 4.14 -11.66
C GLN A 160 4.78 3.30 -10.75
N GLU A 161 3.52 2.99 -11.12
CA GLU A 161 2.73 2.00 -10.39
C GLU A 161 3.43 0.64 -10.33
N LEU A 162 4.21 0.30 -11.36
CA LEU A 162 5.10 -0.85 -11.38
C LEU A 162 6.56 -0.44 -11.09
N PRO A 163 7.33 -1.33 -10.44
CA PRO A 163 8.72 -1.05 -10.12
C PRO A 163 9.60 -1.11 -11.37
N THR A 164 10.68 -0.37 -11.31
CA THR A 164 11.81 -0.50 -12.22
C THR A 164 12.67 -1.71 -11.87
N GLU A 165 13.44 -2.23 -12.82
CA GLU A 165 14.45 -3.27 -12.57
C GLU A 165 15.44 -2.85 -11.46
N GLY A 166 15.79 -1.56 -11.40
CA GLY A 166 16.67 -1.01 -10.36
C GLY A 166 16.10 -1.16 -8.96
N GLU A 167 14.79 -0.91 -8.77
CA GLU A 167 14.09 -1.07 -7.49
C GLU A 167 13.98 -2.55 -7.09
N LEU A 168 13.69 -3.45 -8.04
CA LEU A 168 13.67 -4.89 -7.80
C LEU A 168 15.04 -5.39 -7.31
N GLN A 169 16.11 -4.99 -7.99
CA GLN A 169 17.48 -5.36 -7.62
C GLN A 169 17.92 -4.73 -6.30
N GLU A 170 17.48 -3.52 -5.99
CA GLU A 170 17.74 -2.90 -4.69
C GLU A 170 17.07 -3.68 -3.56
N GLY A 171 15.81 -4.11 -3.76
CA GLY A 171 15.11 -4.97 -2.81
C GLY A 171 15.86 -6.27 -2.53
N LEU A 172 16.33 -6.97 -3.58
CA LEU A 172 17.11 -8.19 -3.42
C LEU A 172 18.42 -7.95 -2.64
N ARG A 173 19.17 -6.87 -2.97
CA ARG A 173 20.40 -6.52 -2.26
C ARG A 173 20.15 -6.19 -0.79
N ASN A 174 19.05 -5.50 -0.49
CA ASN A 174 18.71 -5.21 0.89
C ASN A 174 18.31 -6.47 1.66
N LEU A 175 17.50 -7.34 1.07
CA LEU A 175 17.16 -8.63 1.67
C LEU A 175 18.37 -9.54 1.87
N GLU A 176 19.33 -9.53 0.94
CA GLU A 176 20.59 -10.29 1.09
C GLU A 176 21.39 -9.84 2.32
N ARG A 177 21.42 -8.52 2.63
CA ARG A 177 22.05 -8.00 3.85
C ARG A 177 21.39 -8.49 5.13
N TYR A 178 20.10 -8.80 5.05
CA TYR A 178 19.29 -9.40 6.12
C TYR A 178 19.24 -10.93 6.01
N HIS A 179 20.10 -11.56 5.19
CA HIS A 179 20.13 -13.01 4.97
C HIS A 179 18.77 -13.60 4.57
N TYR A 180 17.93 -12.81 3.87
CA TYR A 180 16.54 -13.15 3.52
C TYR A 180 15.66 -13.48 4.74
N GLU A 181 15.91 -12.84 5.88
CA GLU A 181 15.14 -13.01 7.11
C GLU A 181 14.65 -11.65 7.61
N VAL A 182 13.33 -11.48 7.73
CA VAL A 182 12.67 -10.28 8.28
C VAL A 182 11.48 -10.71 9.13
N ASP A 183 11.05 -9.87 10.07
CA ASP A 183 9.88 -10.21 10.87
C ASP A 183 8.58 -10.09 10.05
N TYR A 184 8.45 -9.01 9.28
CA TYR A 184 7.23 -8.68 8.56
C TYR A 184 7.51 -8.21 7.14
N VAL A 185 6.55 -8.49 6.26
CA VAL A 185 6.53 -7.97 4.89
C VAL A 185 5.28 -7.11 4.72
N VAL A 186 5.45 -5.93 4.14
CA VAL A 186 4.36 -5.01 3.82
C VAL A 186 4.44 -4.63 2.36
N THR A 187 3.43 -5.03 1.59
CA THR A 187 3.34 -4.73 0.16
C THR A 187 1.98 -4.13 -0.18
N HIS A 188 1.79 -3.68 -1.41
CA HIS A 188 0.46 -3.31 -1.86
C HIS A 188 -0.28 -4.49 -2.49
N CYS A 189 0.34 -5.21 -3.42
CA CYS A 189 -0.19 -6.48 -3.94
C CYS A 189 0.56 -7.70 -3.38
N CYS A 190 0.22 -8.91 -3.81
CA CYS A 190 0.83 -10.16 -3.38
C CYS A 190 1.44 -10.93 -4.57
N GLY A 191 2.07 -12.07 -4.29
CA GLY A 191 2.62 -12.98 -5.30
C GLY A 191 1.55 -13.53 -6.25
N SER A 192 1.97 -13.91 -7.46
CA SER A 192 1.07 -14.34 -8.55
C SER A 192 0.18 -15.53 -8.18
N SER A 193 0.69 -16.52 -7.46
CA SER A 193 -0.11 -17.67 -7.02
C SER A 193 -1.20 -17.29 -6.03
N LEU A 194 -0.87 -16.44 -5.05
CA LEU A 194 -1.85 -15.95 -4.07
C LEU A 194 -2.88 -15.02 -4.73
N GLN A 195 -2.46 -14.18 -5.70
CA GLN A 195 -3.37 -13.37 -6.51
C GLN A 195 -4.39 -14.24 -7.27
N GLU A 196 -3.95 -15.32 -7.91
CA GLU A 196 -4.83 -16.26 -8.59
C GLU A 196 -5.85 -16.88 -7.62
N GLN A 197 -5.38 -17.35 -6.45
CA GLN A 197 -6.25 -17.89 -5.41
C GLN A 197 -7.32 -16.87 -4.95
N LEU A 198 -6.94 -15.62 -4.71
CA LEU A 198 -7.85 -14.56 -4.28
C LEU A 198 -8.90 -14.22 -5.35
N ASN A 199 -8.57 -14.36 -6.63
CA ASN A 199 -9.46 -14.07 -7.74
C ASN A 199 -10.32 -15.27 -8.16
N ALA A 200 -10.01 -16.48 -7.68
CA ALA A 200 -10.77 -17.68 -7.99
C ALA A 200 -12.27 -17.51 -7.64
N GLY A 201 -13.13 -17.74 -8.61
CA GLY A 201 -14.58 -17.63 -8.45
C GLY A 201 -15.16 -16.20 -8.44
N THR A 202 -14.34 -15.15 -8.55
CA THR A 202 -14.79 -13.74 -8.57
C THR A 202 -15.17 -13.25 -9.96
N GLY A 203 -14.80 -13.96 -11.02
CA GLY A 203 -14.90 -13.51 -12.41
C GLY A 203 -13.85 -12.43 -12.77
N ARG A 204 -12.97 -12.06 -11.86
CA ARG A 204 -11.84 -11.16 -12.12
C ARG A 204 -10.66 -12.00 -12.61
N SER A 205 -10.06 -11.57 -13.70
CA SER A 205 -8.79 -12.13 -14.20
C SER A 205 -7.73 -11.05 -14.05
N CYS A 206 -6.79 -11.27 -13.15
CA CYS A 206 -5.59 -10.46 -13.04
C CYS A 206 -4.44 -11.30 -13.58
N ALA A 207 -3.86 -10.89 -14.69
CA ALA A 207 -2.66 -11.53 -15.21
C ALA A 207 -1.50 -11.28 -14.24
N ALA A 208 -0.62 -12.26 -14.13
CA ALA A 208 0.66 -12.05 -13.46
C ALA A 208 1.47 -10.96 -14.21
N ASP A 209 2.21 -10.18 -13.48
CA ASP A 209 3.09 -9.13 -13.99
C ASP A 209 4.47 -9.20 -13.32
N LEU A 210 5.37 -8.31 -13.75
CA LEU A 210 6.74 -8.25 -13.24
C LEU A 210 6.80 -8.17 -11.70
N LEU A 211 5.88 -7.42 -11.08
CA LEU A 211 5.87 -7.24 -9.63
C LEU A 211 5.30 -8.45 -8.91
N THR A 212 4.18 -8.99 -9.37
CA THR A 212 3.58 -10.18 -8.74
C THR A 212 4.47 -11.41 -8.88
N ASP A 213 5.19 -11.56 -9.99
CA ASP A 213 6.19 -12.63 -10.17
C ASP A 213 7.42 -12.43 -9.27
N TYR A 214 7.87 -11.18 -9.10
CA TYR A 214 8.93 -10.86 -8.15
C TYR A 214 8.53 -11.20 -6.71
N LEU A 215 7.32 -10.83 -6.29
CA LEU A 215 6.82 -11.14 -4.95
C LEU A 215 6.64 -12.65 -4.74
N GLU A 216 6.22 -13.38 -5.76
CA GLU A 216 6.17 -14.86 -5.76
C GLU A 216 7.54 -15.50 -5.51
N ILE A 217 8.59 -14.97 -6.18
CA ILE A 217 9.96 -15.42 -5.95
C ILE A 217 10.42 -15.10 -4.53
N LEU A 218 10.07 -13.93 -4.00
CA LEU A 218 10.42 -13.56 -2.63
C LEU A 218 9.74 -14.47 -1.61
N GLU A 219 8.47 -14.80 -1.82
CA GLU A 219 7.74 -15.68 -0.92
C GLU A 219 8.41 -17.05 -0.74
N GLN A 220 9.03 -17.56 -1.80
CA GLN A 220 9.76 -18.83 -1.76
C GLN A 220 11.13 -18.75 -1.07
N LYS A 221 11.74 -17.56 -0.99
CA LYS A 221 13.10 -17.38 -0.47
C LYS A 221 13.14 -16.74 0.91
N LEU A 222 12.14 -15.94 1.24
CA LEU A 222 12.15 -15.07 2.41
C LEU A 222 11.61 -15.82 3.63
N HIS A 223 12.35 -15.73 4.74
CA HIS A 223 11.89 -16.15 6.05
C HIS A 223 11.22 -14.95 6.76
N TYR A 224 9.92 -15.03 7.01
CA TYR A 224 9.15 -13.99 7.67
C TYR A 224 8.06 -14.58 8.58
N LYS A 225 7.61 -13.79 9.54
CA LYS A 225 6.53 -14.18 10.45
C LYS A 225 5.16 -13.98 9.80
N HIS A 226 4.97 -12.80 9.17
CA HIS A 226 3.69 -12.47 8.54
C HIS A 226 3.86 -11.45 7.42
N TRP A 227 2.98 -11.54 6.40
CA TRP A 227 2.95 -10.67 5.25
C TRP A 227 1.58 -9.98 5.14
N TYR A 228 1.58 -8.63 5.16
CA TYR A 228 0.39 -7.80 5.02
C TYR A 228 0.37 -7.12 3.65
N PHE A 229 -0.80 -7.09 3.02
CA PHE A 229 -0.97 -6.45 1.71
C PHE A 229 -2.39 -5.91 1.53
N GLY A 230 -2.62 -4.98 0.54
CA GLY A 230 -3.89 -4.35 0.20
C GLY A 230 -4.39 -4.71 -1.19
N HIS A 231 -4.79 -3.71 -1.98
CA HIS A 231 -5.12 -3.76 -3.40
C HIS A 231 -6.42 -4.48 -3.76
N TYR A 232 -6.75 -5.60 -3.17
CA TYR A 232 -7.91 -6.42 -3.57
C TYR A 232 -9.21 -6.04 -2.84
N HIS A 233 -9.21 -4.97 -2.05
CA HIS A 233 -10.35 -4.36 -1.36
C HIS A 233 -11.19 -5.36 -0.54
N ARG A 234 -10.53 -6.21 0.20
CA ARG A 234 -11.13 -7.15 1.15
C ARG A 234 -10.31 -7.23 2.43
N ASP A 235 -10.99 -7.50 3.54
CA ASP A 235 -10.33 -7.89 4.78
C ASP A 235 -10.46 -9.39 4.92
N CYS A 236 -9.36 -10.14 4.77
CA CYS A 236 -9.34 -11.59 4.96
C CYS A 236 -7.93 -12.12 5.25
N GLN A 237 -7.87 -13.32 5.77
CA GLN A 237 -6.64 -14.05 6.00
C GLN A 237 -6.67 -15.30 5.09
N PRO A 238 -6.05 -15.24 3.88
CA PRO A 238 -6.09 -16.34 2.93
C PRO A 238 -5.36 -17.59 3.44
N ASP A 239 -4.36 -17.43 4.30
CA ASP A 239 -3.62 -18.51 4.97
C ASP A 239 -3.01 -18.01 6.29
N GLU A 240 -2.23 -18.86 6.97
CA GLU A 240 -1.64 -18.57 8.29
C GLU A 240 -0.58 -17.44 8.27
N ARG A 241 0.02 -17.16 7.13
CA ARG A 241 1.14 -16.21 6.98
C ARG A 241 0.77 -14.93 6.27
N HIS A 242 -0.43 -14.83 5.66
CA HIS A 242 -0.85 -13.70 4.86
C HIS A 242 -2.11 -13.06 5.41
N THR A 243 -2.16 -11.73 5.41
CA THR A 243 -3.39 -10.97 5.68
C THR A 243 -3.57 -9.90 4.61
N LEU A 244 -4.68 -10.00 3.90
CA LEU A 244 -5.21 -8.96 3.04
C LEU A 244 -6.00 -7.98 3.90
N VAL A 245 -5.59 -6.72 3.88
CA VAL A 245 -6.24 -5.64 4.64
C VAL A 245 -6.84 -4.60 3.70
N TYR A 246 -8.02 -4.15 4.04
CA TYR A 246 -8.70 -3.07 3.32
C TYR A 246 -9.16 -1.99 4.29
N TYR A 247 -10.20 -2.27 5.06
CA TYR A 247 -10.82 -1.30 5.96
C TYR A 247 -10.43 -1.48 7.43
N ALA A 248 -10.14 -2.70 7.83
CA ALA A 248 -9.74 -3.03 9.20
C ALA A 248 -8.43 -2.32 9.59
N ILE A 249 -8.31 -1.95 10.86
CA ILE A 249 -7.04 -1.54 11.48
C ILE A 249 -6.68 -2.63 12.48
N LEU A 250 -5.65 -3.42 12.17
CA LEU A 250 -5.25 -4.58 12.94
C LEU A 250 -3.98 -4.29 13.74
N PRO A 251 -3.89 -4.69 15.01
CA PRO A 251 -2.62 -4.66 15.70
C PRO A 251 -1.66 -5.68 15.07
N LEU A 252 -0.39 -5.30 14.90
CA LEU A 252 0.65 -6.15 14.33
C LEU A 252 0.83 -7.45 15.13
N GLU A 253 0.84 -7.34 16.47
CA GLU A 253 0.92 -8.45 17.39
C GLU A 253 -0.41 -8.60 18.12
N GLN A 254 -1.02 -9.76 17.99
CA GLN A 254 -2.19 -10.09 18.79
C GLN A 254 -1.76 -10.45 20.18
N LYS A 255 -2.26 -9.74 21.20
CA LYS A 255 -2.23 -10.27 22.57
C LYS A 255 -3.12 -11.52 22.56
N GLU A 256 -2.66 -12.61 23.19
CA GLU A 256 -3.35 -13.92 23.23
C GLU A 256 -4.86 -13.88 23.56
N SER A 257 -5.37 -12.78 24.09
CA SER A 257 -6.80 -12.55 24.36
C SER A 257 -7.61 -12.02 23.18
N ALA A 258 -7.00 -11.69 22.06
CA ALA A 258 -7.66 -11.00 20.92
C ALA A 258 -8.11 -11.93 19.79
N ALA A 259 -7.82 -13.23 19.85
CA ALA A 259 -8.27 -14.21 18.84
C ALA A 259 -9.81 -14.23 18.65
N ALA A 260 -10.58 -13.88 19.69
CA ALA A 260 -12.04 -13.76 19.63
C ALA A 260 -12.51 -12.46 18.92
N VAL A 261 -11.68 -11.43 18.87
CA VAL A 261 -12.02 -10.14 18.25
C VAL A 261 -11.80 -10.17 16.75
N GLN A 262 -10.84 -10.96 16.27
CA GLN A 262 -10.51 -11.08 14.85
C GLN A 262 -11.65 -11.68 14.02
N LEU A 263 -12.38 -12.66 14.56
CA LEU A 263 -13.55 -13.23 13.89
C LEU A 263 -14.71 -12.24 13.68
N GLN A 264 -14.81 -11.18 14.51
CA GLN A 264 -15.81 -10.14 14.36
C GLN A 264 -15.49 -9.12 13.26
N TYR A 265 -14.21 -8.86 12.97
CA TYR A 265 -13.81 -7.90 11.91
C TYR A 265 -14.01 -8.44 10.50
N PHE A 266 -13.98 -9.75 10.32
CA PHE A 266 -14.18 -10.41 9.01
C PHE A 266 -15.63 -10.88 8.76
N GLN A 267 -16.55 -10.71 9.71
CA GLN A 267 -17.96 -11.15 9.61
C GLN A 267 -18.98 -10.01 9.44
N THR A 268 -18.55 -8.75 9.37
CA THR A 268 -19.42 -7.58 9.12
C THR A 268 -19.06 -6.91 7.80
#